data_109bf6313498086ae28209d99a46afaa
#
_entry.id   109bf6313498086ae28209d99a46afaa
#
_cell.length_a   1.000
_cell.length_b   1.000
_cell.length_c   1.000
_cell.angle_alpha   90.00
_cell.angle_beta   90.00
_cell.angle_gamma   90.00
#
_symmetry.space_group_name_H-M   'P 1'
#
loop_
_entity.id
_entity.type
_entity.pdbx_description
1 polymer ?
#
loop_
_entity_poly.entity_id
_entity_poly.type
_entity_poly.pdbx_seq_one_letter_code
_entity_poly.pdbx_strand_id
1 'polypeptide(L)'
;MLNLLIADDEPLVQAGIKSMINWDSYGINIIGTANNGAAAWDMIVEYSPEIVITDIKMPLMSGLDLARKCFEEGMDLPVFIILTSFEEFQFVKEALIYQVSDYLVKLELTPEALVGSLKRAMARVKELQASSQTTESPYHNIYLIKEHFFTRLILNLFESEQQFLAQADNLNIHFEHAAYAACYVEIDDSRLNHMTSDKQIVLYTNSLQISREIIAKYLPCHVLSLDTRHFCIIFFLDELNMADHHNVIQKSLEQVSSMLFNYYTVTIRASIGSLVTAPMQIASSYQDAKQIFARFKTEDSFCFFEDFPCDEPLKNVFNMSLFKEDIRKAYAEFDEKALNDIFTTIIDLFRNQSTHYVQALDAAGNILYLSLSLLNNGEQ
;
A
#
# COMPACT_ATOMS: atom_id res chain seq x y z
N MET A 1 -14.30 21.90 -18.18
CA MET A 1 -12.93 22.36 -18.42
C MET A 1 -12.30 22.49 -17.05
N LEU A 2 -11.15 21.90 -16.80
CA LEU A 2 -10.49 21.96 -15.49
C LEU A 2 -9.57 23.18 -15.42
N ASN A 3 -9.58 23.88 -14.30
CA ASN A 3 -8.72 25.03 -14.05
C ASN A 3 -7.37 24.56 -13.52
N LEU A 4 -6.29 25.12 -14.08
CA LEU A 4 -4.91 24.78 -13.71
C LEU A 4 -4.14 26.04 -13.35
N LEU A 5 -3.43 26.00 -12.24
CA LEU A 5 -2.47 27.02 -11.81
C LEU A 5 -1.05 26.51 -12.00
N ILE A 6 -0.13 27.38 -12.45
CA ILE A 6 1.31 27.10 -12.53
C ILE A 6 2.02 27.98 -11.50
N ALA A 7 2.80 27.39 -10.61
CA ALA A 7 3.58 28.10 -9.61
C ALA A 7 5.07 27.74 -9.75
N ASP A 8 5.88 28.72 -10.11
CA ASP A 8 7.33 28.58 -10.28
C ASP A 8 7.97 29.97 -10.18
N ASP A 9 9.08 30.12 -9.50
CA ASP A 9 9.74 31.41 -9.35
C ASP A 9 10.54 31.83 -10.58
N GLU A 10 10.70 30.91 -11.55
CA GLU A 10 11.36 31.16 -12.83
C GLU A 10 10.34 31.46 -13.95
N PRO A 11 10.20 32.72 -14.42
CA PRO A 11 9.25 33.07 -15.47
C PRO A 11 9.45 32.32 -16.79
N LEU A 12 10.69 31.89 -17.07
CA LEU A 12 11.02 31.10 -18.27
C LEU A 12 10.44 29.69 -18.20
N VAL A 13 10.44 29.07 -17.02
CA VAL A 13 9.84 27.76 -16.80
C VAL A 13 8.32 27.84 -16.96
N GLN A 14 7.69 28.85 -16.35
CA GLN A 14 6.24 29.11 -16.53
C GLN A 14 5.86 29.28 -18.01
N ALA A 15 6.61 30.10 -18.75
CA ALA A 15 6.38 30.32 -20.17
C ALA A 15 6.62 29.03 -20.99
N GLY A 16 7.65 28.28 -20.68
CA GLY A 16 7.97 26.98 -21.28
C GLY A 16 6.81 25.99 -21.14
N ILE A 17 6.33 25.80 -19.93
CA ILE A 17 5.20 24.90 -19.64
C ILE A 17 3.95 25.33 -20.38
N LYS A 18 3.61 26.62 -20.34
CA LYS A 18 2.43 27.15 -21.04
C LYS A 18 2.46 26.90 -22.55
N SER A 19 3.63 26.97 -23.18
CA SER A 19 3.79 26.81 -24.62
C SER A 19 4.02 25.37 -25.07
N MET A 20 4.24 24.41 -24.12
CA MET A 20 4.69 23.07 -24.42
C MET A 20 3.63 22.23 -25.14
N ILE A 21 2.36 22.42 -24.77
CA ILE A 21 1.22 21.67 -25.32
C ILE A 21 0.04 22.58 -25.60
N ASN A 22 -0.91 22.08 -26.39
CA ASN A 22 -2.22 22.75 -26.58
C ASN A 22 -3.17 22.33 -25.43
N TRP A 23 -3.25 23.14 -24.38
CA TRP A 23 -4.02 22.88 -23.17
C TRP A 23 -5.51 22.72 -23.43
N ASP A 24 -6.08 23.49 -24.33
CA ASP A 24 -7.51 23.42 -24.71
C ASP A 24 -7.88 22.03 -25.24
N SER A 25 -6.96 21.38 -25.96
CA SER A 25 -7.19 20.03 -26.51
C SER A 25 -7.35 18.96 -25.45
N TYR A 26 -6.87 19.22 -24.23
CA TYR A 26 -7.01 18.35 -23.05
C TYR A 26 -8.13 18.81 -22.09
N GLY A 27 -8.86 19.86 -22.44
CA GLY A 27 -9.93 20.40 -21.60
C GLY A 27 -9.43 21.11 -20.35
N ILE A 28 -8.22 21.71 -20.42
CA ILE A 28 -7.57 22.43 -19.32
C ILE A 28 -7.53 23.92 -19.65
N ASN A 29 -7.90 24.73 -18.65
CA ASN A 29 -7.81 26.19 -18.69
C ASN A 29 -6.75 26.66 -17.70
N ILE A 30 -5.67 27.29 -18.17
CA ILE A 30 -4.66 27.89 -17.29
C ILE A 30 -5.21 29.20 -16.75
N ILE A 31 -5.56 29.24 -15.45
CA ILE A 31 -6.13 30.43 -14.80
C ILE A 31 -5.10 31.51 -14.49
N GLY A 32 -3.83 31.11 -14.35
CA GLY A 32 -2.76 32.05 -14.06
C GLY A 32 -1.43 31.39 -13.73
N THR A 33 -0.49 32.23 -13.32
CA THR A 33 0.82 31.81 -12.80
C THR A 33 1.16 32.56 -11.53
N ALA A 34 1.83 31.90 -10.60
CA ALA A 34 2.38 32.47 -9.38
C ALA A 34 3.91 32.33 -9.36
N ASN A 35 4.61 33.28 -8.79
CA ASN A 35 6.07 33.30 -8.69
C ASN A 35 6.59 32.92 -7.31
N ASN A 36 5.73 32.49 -6.42
CA ASN A 36 6.04 31.98 -5.09
C ASN A 36 4.81 31.25 -4.51
N GLY A 37 5.03 30.44 -3.47
CA GLY A 37 3.96 29.65 -2.86
C GLY A 37 2.90 30.47 -2.14
N ALA A 38 3.23 31.64 -1.61
CA ALA A 38 2.26 32.52 -0.96
C ALA A 38 1.26 33.09 -1.97
N ALA A 39 1.75 33.61 -3.11
CA ALA A 39 0.88 34.06 -4.20
C ALA A 39 0.06 32.91 -4.80
N ALA A 40 0.66 31.71 -4.90
CA ALA A 40 -0.07 30.53 -5.34
C ALA A 40 -1.20 30.16 -4.37
N TRP A 41 -0.97 30.25 -3.05
CA TRP A 41 -1.99 30.03 -2.04
C TRP A 41 -3.17 31.00 -2.20
N ASP A 42 -2.88 32.31 -2.34
CA ASP A 42 -3.95 33.32 -2.53
C ASP A 42 -4.80 33.01 -3.76
N MET A 43 -4.15 32.58 -4.85
CA MET A 43 -4.85 32.18 -6.07
C MET A 43 -5.63 30.86 -5.91
N ILE A 44 -5.14 29.91 -5.14
CA ILE A 44 -5.89 28.67 -4.83
C ILE A 44 -7.17 29.00 -4.06
N VAL A 45 -7.09 29.88 -3.06
CA VAL A 45 -8.25 30.28 -2.28
C VAL A 45 -9.25 31.09 -3.12
N GLU A 46 -8.78 31.97 -4.01
CA GLU A 46 -9.63 32.85 -4.82
C GLU A 46 -10.28 32.10 -5.99
N TYR A 47 -9.54 31.26 -6.70
CA TYR A 47 -10.01 30.67 -7.97
C TYR A 47 -10.33 29.18 -7.88
N SER A 48 -9.99 28.53 -6.79
CA SER A 48 -10.22 27.08 -6.55
C SER A 48 -9.83 26.19 -7.75
N PRO A 49 -8.56 26.23 -8.21
CA PRO A 49 -8.13 25.39 -9.33
C PRO A 49 -8.23 23.92 -8.97
N GLU A 50 -8.51 23.06 -9.96
CA GLU A 50 -8.53 21.61 -9.76
C GLU A 50 -7.13 21.00 -9.81
N ILE A 51 -6.18 21.62 -10.51
CA ILE A 51 -4.81 21.12 -10.67
C ILE A 51 -3.82 22.27 -10.42
N VAL A 52 -2.75 21.97 -9.71
CA VAL A 52 -1.63 22.89 -9.53
C VAL A 52 -0.33 22.20 -9.96
N ILE A 53 0.39 22.83 -10.92
CA ILE A 53 1.78 22.45 -11.23
C ILE A 53 2.66 23.41 -10.43
N THR A 54 3.51 22.91 -9.55
CA THR A 54 4.33 23.75 -8.67
C THR A 54 5.78 23.31 -8.61
N ASP A 55 6.70 24.27 -8.60
CA ASP A 55 8.08 23.99 -8.21
C ASP A 55 8.18 23.69 -6.72
N ILE A 56 9.18 22.87 -6.33
CA ILE A 56 9.49 22.59 -4.93
C ILE A 56 10.02 23.84 -4.25
N LYS A 57 11.06 24.44 -4.79
CA LYS A 57 11.77 25.57 -4.17
C LYS A 57 11.26 26.89 -4.71
N MET A 58 10.42 27.52 -3.95
CA MET A 58 9.96 28.88 -4.23
C MET A 58 10.18 29.79 -3.03
N PRO A 59 10.36 31.11 -3.25
CA PRO A 59 10.42 32.08 -2.17
C PRO A 59 9.14 32.11 -1.34
N LEU A 60 9.25 32.50 -0.07
CA LEU A 60 8.19 32.69 0.91
C LEU A 60 7.50 31.40 1.36
N MET A 61 7.16 30.51 0.46
CA MET A 61 6.53 29.21 0.73
C MET A 61 6.92 28.25 -0.38
N SER A 62 7.42 27.06 -0.01
CA SER A 62 7.75 26.01 -0.97
C SER A 62 6.50 25.38 -1.58
N GLY A 63 6.63 24.71 -2.74
CA GLY A 63 5.51 23.97 -3.33
C GLY A 63 5.02 22.83 -2.45
N LEU A 64 5.90 22.23 -1.65
CA LEU A 64 5.52 21.21 -0.68
C LEU A 64 4.79 21.78 0.53
N ASP A 65 5.23 22.94 1.03
CA ASP A 65 4.51 23.65 2.09
C ASP A 65 3.12 24.09 1.62
N LEU A 66 3.00 24.47 0.35
CA LEU A 66 1.73 24.81 -0.28
C LEU A 66 0.79 23.59 -0.31
N ALA A 67 1.27 22.45 -0.79
CA ALA A 67 0.50 21.21 -0.82
C ALA A 67 0.10 20.74 0.59
N ARG A 68 1.05 20.79 1.54
CA ARG A 68 0.79 20.49 2.96
C ARG A 68 -0.30 21.41 3.52
N LYS A 69 -0.24 22.70 3.27
CA LYS A 69 -1.21 23.67 3.76
C LYS A 69 -2.62 23.39 3.22
N CYS A 70 -2.76 23.06 1.94
CA CYS A 70 -4.05 22.65 1.38
C CYS A 70 -4.60 21.40 2.08
N PHE A 71 -3.73 20.42 2.37
CA PHE A 71 -4.12 19.21 3.08
C PHE A 71 -4.54 19.49 4.54
N GLU A 72 -3.80 20.32 5.29
CA GLU A 72 -4.10 20.70 6.67
C GLU A 72 -5.41 21.49 6.78
N GLU A 73 -5.74 22.29 5.75
CA GLU A 73 -7.03 23.01 5.66
C GLU A 73 -8.20 22.11 5.21
N GLY A 74 -7.96 20.82 5.03
CA GLY A 74 -8.98 19.83 4.65
C GLY A 74 -9.51 19.99 3.21
N MET A 75 -8.70 20.54 2.32
CA MET A 75 -9.10 20.74 0.92
C MET A 75 -8.90 19.45 0.13
N ASP A 76 -9.96 18.92 -0.50
CA ASP A 76 -9.88 17.77 -1.40
C ASP A 76 -9.21 18.10 -2.75
N LEU A 77 -9.19 19.36 -3.13
CA LEU A 77 -8.55 19.92 -4.31
C LEU A 77 -7.74 21.16 -3.89
N PRO A 78 -6.68 21.52 -4.59
CA PRO A 78 -6.23 20.99 -5.88
C PRO A 78 -5.40 19.70 -5.77
N VAL A 79 -5.32 18.97 -6.90
CA VAL A 79 -4.35 17.91 -7.10
C VAL A 79 -3.03 18.50 -7.57
N PHE A 80 -1.93 18.12 -6.96
CA PHE A 80 -0.61 18.68 -7.24
C PHE A 80 0.20 17.82 -8.21
N ILE A 81 0.91 18.49 -9.15
CA ILE A 81 2.01 17.96 -9.95
C ILE A 81 3.25 18.76 -9.54
N ILE A 82 4.27 18.09 -9.02
CA ILE A 82 5.48 18.73 -8.55
C ILE A 82 6.53 18.81 -9.66
N LEU A 83 7.10 20.00 -9.87
CA LEU A 83 8.32 20.18 -10.66
C LEU A 83 9.54 20.12 -9.74
N THR A 84 10.57 19.42 -10.17
CA THR A 84 11.79 19.25 -9.37
C THR A 84 13.05 19.38 -10.23
N SER A 85 14.12 19.95 -9.66
CA SER A 85 15.46 19.78 -10.19
C SER A 85 16.04 18.44 -9.74
N PHE A 86 17.04 17.93 -10.46
CA PHE A 86 17.63 16.60 -10.19
C PHE A 86 18.18 16.46 -8.75
N GLU A 87 18.62 17.55 -8.14
CA GLU A 87 19.16 17.59 -6.77
C GLU A 87 18.06 17.56 -5.69
N GLU A 88 16.81 17.79 -6.04
CA GLU A 88 15.68 17.99 -5.12
C GLU A 88 14.79 16.76 -4.93
N PHE A 89 15.15 15.65 -5.56
CA PHE A 89 14.41 14.39 -5.46
C PHE A 89 14.20 13.88 -4.02
N GLN A 90 14.99 14.39 -3.06
CA GLN A 90 14.79 14.09 -1.63
C GLN A 90 13.46 14.63 -1.08
N PHE A 91 12.93 15.71 -1.65
CA PHE A 91 11.69 16.36 -1.19
C PHE A 91 10.42 15.73 -1.78
N VAL A 92 10.55 14.92 -2.83
CA VAL A 92 9.44 14.14 -3.38
C VAL A 92 8.80 13.20 -2.35
N LYS A 93 9.58 12.82 -1.33
CA LYS A 93 9.12 11.98 -0.20
C LYS A 93 8.02 12.63 0.64
N GLU A 94 8.09 13.94 0.85
CA GLU A 94 7.07 14.67 1.61
C GLU A 94 5.82 14.91 0.78
N ALA A 95 5.97 15.00 -0.54
CA ALA A 95 4.90 15.29 -1.48
C ALA A 95 3.81 14.20 -1.55
N LEU A 96 4.18 12.93 -1.35
CA LEU A 96 3.25 11.79 -1.45
C LEU A 96 2.13 11.80 -0.39
N ILE A 97 2.31 12.57 0.70
CA ILE A 97 1.30 12.69 1.78
C ILE A 97 0.23 13.71 1.41
N TYR A 98 0.53 14.69 0.55
CA TYR A 98 -0.26 15.90 0.35
C TYR A 98 -0.93 15.96 -1.03
N GLN A 99 -1.65 14.91 -1.44
CA GLN A 99 -2.44 14.89 -2.70
C GLN A 99 -1.61 15.15 -3.97
N VAL A 100 -0.32 14.88 -3.94
CA VAL A 100 0.54 14.96 -5.11
C VAL A 100 0.28 13.74 -5.99
N SER A 101 -0.17 13.98 -7.22
CA SER A 101 -0.48 12.91 -8.17
C SER A 101 0.74 12.47 -8.97
N ASP A 102 1.72 13.36 -9.11
CA ASP A 102 2.90 13.10 -9.92
C ASP A 102 4.03 14.10 -9.70
N TYR A 103 5.22 13.76 -10.18
CA TYR A 103 6.37 14.65 -10.21
C TYR A 103 7.06 14.61 -11.57
N LEU A 104 7.63 15.74 -11.98
CA LEU A 104 8.32 15.91 -13.24
C LEU A 104 9.68 16.58 -13.00
N VAL A 105 10.74 16.00 -13.59
CA VAL A 105 12.08 16.58 -13.53
C VAL A 105 12.19 17.68 -14.58
N LYS A 106 12.47 18.93 -14.16
CA LYS A 106 12.53 20.11 -15.05
C LYS A 106 13.44 19.89 -16.26
N LEU A 107 14.60 19.28 -16.07
CA LEU A 107 15.60 19.03 -17.14
C LEU A 107 15.15 17.94 -18.14
N GLU A 108 14.26 17.06 -17.73
CA GLU A 108 13.73 15.95 -18.57
C GLU A 108 12.29 16.20 -19.02
N LEU A 109 11.79 17.42 -18.84
CA LEU A 109 10.41 17.75 -19.15
C LEU A 109 10.17 17.75 -20.66
N THR A 110 9.36 16.81 -21.13
CA THR A 110 8.91 16.68 -22.52
C THR A 110 7.40 16.83 -22.59
N PRO A 111 6.85 17.18 -23.80
CA PRO A 111 5.40 17.24 -23.98
C PRO A 111 4.69 15.95 -23.60
N GLU A 112 5.29 14.79 -23.91
CA GLU A 112 4.75 13.46 -23.61
C GLU A 112 4.72 13.19 -22.11
N ALA A 113 5.79 13.53 -21.38
CA ALA A 113 5.87 13.40 -19.92
C ALA A 113 4.83 14.28 -19.23
N LEU A 114 4.71 15.55 -19.67
CA LEU A 114 3.72 16.49 -19.16
C LEU A 114 2.28 15.99 -19.41
N VAL A 115 1.97 15.53 -20.60
CA VAL A 115 0.65 14.97 -20.93
C VAL A 115 0.34 13.72 -20.11
N GLY A 116 1.34 12.85 -19.89
CA GLY A 116 1.20 11.67 -19.04
C GLY A 116 0.83 12.04 -17.61
N SER A 117 1.53 13.00 -17.03
CA SER A 117 1.28 13.54 -15.70
C SER A 117 -0.10 14.21 -15.58
N LEU A 118 -0.47 15.03 -16.54
CA LEU A 118 -1.79 15.65 -16.59
C LEU A 118 -2.93 14.64 -16.64
N LYS A 119 -2.80 13.56 -17.41
CA LYS A 119 -3.83 12.50 -17.46
C LYS A 119 -4.02 11.84 -16.09
N ARG A 120 -2.94 11.60 -15.34
CA ARG A 120 -3.01 11.06 -13.97
C ARG A 120 -3.69 12.03 -13.02
N ALA A 121 -3.30 13.30 -13.05
CA ALA A 121 -3.93 14.35 -12.24
C ALA A 121 -5.42 14.52 -12.58
N MET A 122 -5.79 14.54 -13.85
CA MET A 122 -7.20 14.63 -14.29
C MET A 122 -8.04 13.42 -13.85
N ALA A 123 -7.47 12.21 -13.87
CA ALA A 123 -8.11 11.03 -13.36
C ALA A 123 -8.37 11.18 -11.85
N ARG A 124 -7.36 11.66 -11.11
CA ARG A 124 -7.47 11.90 -9.66
C ARG A 124 -8.51 12.98 -9.32
N VAL A 125 -8.55 14.09 -10.08
CA VAL A 125 -9.59 15.12 -9.92
C VAL A 125 -11.00 14.56 -10.11
N LYS A 126 -11.21 13.72 -11.14
CA LYS A 126 -12.50 13.07 -11.36
C LYS A 126 -12.90 12.16 -10.21
N GLU A 127 -11.95 11.42 -9.65
CA GLU A 127 -12.16 10.57 -8.47
C GLU A 127 -12.62 11.41 -7.27
N LEU A 128 -11.91 12.49 -6.96
CA LEU A 128 -12.22 13.38 -5.85
C LEU A 128 -13.56 14.10 -6.03
N GLN A 129 -13.88 14.59 -7.23
CA GLN A 129 -15.15 15.23 -7.53
C GLN A 129 -16.34 14.26 -7.48
N ALA A 130 -16.15 13.00 -7.86
CA ALA A 130 -17.18 11.96 -7.71
C ALA A 130 -17.45 11.64 -6.24
N SER A 131 -16.42 11.76 -5.37
CA SER A 131 -16.51 11.53 -3.92
C SER A 131 -17.27 12.62 -3.19
N SER A 132 -17.25 13.86 -3.67
CA SER A 132 -17.91 15.01 -3.01
C SER A 132 -19.45 14.94 -3.07
N GLN A 133 -20.03 14.06 -3.89
CA GLN A 133 -21.48 13.87 -4.01
C GLN A 133 -22.03 12.66 -3.27
N THR A 134 -21.16 11.78 -2.76
CA THR A 134 -21.53 10.65 -1.91
C THR A 134 -20.44 10.50 -0.85
N THR A 135 -20.83 10.31 0.40
CA THR A 135 -19.99 10.34 1.61
C THR A 135 -18.85 9.30 1.65
N GLU A 136 -18.48 8.67 0.52
CA GLU A 136 -17.33 7.78 0.36
C GLU A 136 -17.01 7.63 -1.14
N SER A 137 -15.75 7.79 -1.54
CA SER A 137 -15.32 7.56 -2.93
C SER A 137 -15.55 6.09 -3.32
N PRO A 138 -16.25 5.78 -4.41
CA PRO A 138 -16.42 4.39 -4.87
C PRO A 138 -15.08 3.69 -5.11
N TYR A 139 -14.02 4.41 -5.51
CA TYR A 139 -12.69 3.84 -5.76
C TYR A 139 -11.91 3.61 -4.47
N HIS A 140 -12.03 4.50 -3.49
CA HIS A 140 -11.46 4.27 -2.16
C HIS A 140 -12.14 3.07 -1.51
N ASN A 141 -13.45 2.96 -1.64
CA ASN A 141 -14.20 1.79 -1.22
C ASN A 141 -13.79 0.52 -1.96
N ILE A 142 -13.62 0.55 -3.28
CA ILE A 142 -13.15 -0.62 -4.05
C ILE A 142 -11.76 -1.06 -3.62
N TYR A 143 -10.85 -0.11 -3.39
CA TYR A 143 -9.51 -0.42 -2.88
C TYR A 143 -9.58 -1.06 -1.50
N LEU A 144 -10.31 -0.47 -0.56
CA LEU A 144 -10.51 -1.03 0.79
C LEU A 144 -11.20 -2.39 0.75
N ILE A 145 -12.19 -2.56 -0.12
CA ILE A 145 -12.89 -3.85 -0.28
C ILE A 145 -11.95 -4.91 -0.85
N LYS A 146 -11.05 -4.55 -1.80
CA LYS A 146 -10.02 -5.47 -2.29
C LYS A 146 -8.99 -5.81 -1.21
N GLU A 147 -8.50 -4.84 -0.45
CA GLU A 147 -7.61 -5.08 0.70
C GLU A 147 -8.29 -6.03 1.71
N HIS A 148 -9.56 -5.79 2.01
CA HIS A 148 -10.37 -6.64 2.88
C HIS A 148 -10.53 -8.07 2.32
N PHE A 149 -10.79 -8.20 1.02
CA PHE A 149 -10.87 -9.50 0.34
C PHE A 149 -9.56 -10.29 0.47
N PHE A 150 -8.41 -9.67 0.18
CA PHE A 150 -7.11 -10.34 0.28
C PHE A 150 -6.71 -10.63 1.73
N THR A 151 -7.10 -9.77 2.68
CA THR A 151 -6.93 -10.04 4.11
C THR A 151 -7.71 -11.29 4.52
N ARG A 152 -8.97 -11.42 4.12
CA ARG A 152 -9.76 -12.65 4.35
C ARG A 152 -9.13 -13.88 3.71
N LEU A 153 -8.53 -13.72 2.53
CA LEU A 153 -7.88 -14.81 1.83
C LEU A 153 -6.66 -15.35 2.59
N ILE A 154 -5.72 -14.49 2.98
CA ILE A 154 -4.52 -14.90 3.72
C ILE A 154 -4.82 -15.44 5.12
N LEU A 155 -5.93 -14.99 5.73
CA LEU A 155 -6.39 -15.44 7.05
C LEU A 155 -7.32 -16.66 6.98
N ASN A 156 -7.58 -17.21 5.78
CA ASN A 156 -8.49 -18.34 5.55
C ASN A 156 -9.90 -18.11 6.12
N LEU A 157 -10.48 -16.93 5.88
CA LEU A 157 -11.77 -16.52 6.45
C LEU A 157 -12.96 -16.70 5.50
N PHE A 158 -12.76 -17.25 4.31
CA PHE A 158 -13.86 -17.64 3.42
C PHE A 158 -14.52 -18.94 3.91
N GLU A 159 -15.83 -18.96 3.83
CA GLU A 159 -16.64 -20.10 4.29
C GLU A 159 -16.69 -21.24 3.27
N SER A 160 -16.66 -20.87 2.00
CA SER A 160 -16.70 -21.81 0.89
C SER A 160 -16.00 -21.24 -0.33
N GLU A 161 -15.57 -22.12 -1.22
CA GLU A 161 -15.03 -21.74 -2.52
C GLU A 161 -16.04 -20.95 -3.38
N GLN A 162 -17.32 -21.25 -3.24
CA GLN A 162 -18.41 -20.53 -3.94
C GLN A 162 -18.49 -19.07 -3.47
N GLN A 163 -18.39 -18.81 -2.17
CA GLN A 163 -18.37 -17.47 -1.61
C GLN A 163 -17.13 -16.70 -2.08
N PHE A 164 -15.96 -17.34 -2.06
CA PHE A 164 -14.70 -16.78 -2.54
C PHE A 164 -14.82 -16.36 -4.02
N LEU A 165 -15.25 -17.27 -4.91
CA LEU A 165 -15.39 -17.00 -6.34
C LEU A 165 -16.39 -15.88 -6.63
N ALA A 166 -17.54 -15.88 -5.96
CA ALA A 166 -18.57 -14.85 -6.14
C ALA A 166 -18.05 -13.47 -5.73
N GLN A 167 -17.28 -13.37 -4.63
CA GLN A 167 -16.70 -12.09 -4.21
C GLN A 167 -15.54 -11.66 -5.11
N ALA A 168 -14.71 -12.59 -5.58
CA ALA A 168 -13.64 -12.29 -6.53
C ALA A 168 -14.19 -11.71 -7.84
N ASP A 169 -15.25 -12.31 -8.37
CA ASP A 169 -15.92 -11.87 -9.59
C ASP A 169 -16.52 -10.46 -9.43
N ASN A 170 -17.24 -10.22 -8.33
CA ASN A 170 -17.79 -8.90 -8.01
C ASN A 170 -16.73 -7.80 -7.91
N LEU A 171 -15.52 -8.14 -7.49
CA LEU A 171 -14.38 -7.22 -7.36
C LEU A 171 -13.50 -7.16 -8.61
N ASN A 172 -13.86 -7.91 -9.65
CA ASN A 172 -13.09 -8.06 -10.88
C ASN A 172 -11.64 -8.51 -10.59
N ILE A 173 -11.49 -9.51 -9.69
CA ILE A 173 -10.24 -10.15 -9.35
C ILE A 173 -10.20 -11.52 -10.01
N HIS A 174 -9.22 -11.72 -10.88
CA HIS A 174 -9.08 -12.97 -11.63
C HIS A 174 -7.95 -13.82 -11.06
N PHE A 175 -8.23 -15.09 -10.80
CA PHE A 175 -7.28 -16.08 -10.32
C PHE A 175 -7.01 -17.12 -11.44
N GLU A 176 -6.55 -16.65 -12.61
CA GLU A 176 -6.30 -17.46 -13.81
C GLU A 176 -4.79 -17.75 -14.00
N HIS A 177 -4.04 -17.83 -12.89
CA HIS A 177 -2.60 -18.09 -12.92
C HIS A 177 -2.28 -19.54 -12.57
N ALA A 178 -1.13 -20.02 -13.03
CA ALA A 178 -0.72 -21.41 -12.84
C ALA A 178 -0.38 -21.73 -11.37
N ALA A 179 0.15 -20.75 -10.64
CA ALA A 179 0.49 -20.91 -9.23
C ALA A 179 0.50 -19.57 -8.50
N TYR A 180 0.53 -19.65 -7.17
CA TYR A 180 0.57 -18.52 -6.24
C TYR A 180 1.59 -18.77 -5.15
N ALA A 181 2.22 -17.71 -4.66
CA ALA A 181 3.07 -17.76 -3.47
C ALA A 181 2.83 -16.52 -2.61
N ALA A 182 2.71 -16.71 -1.31
CA ALA A 182 2.64 -15.60 -0.37
C ALA A 182 4.02 -15.32 0.21
N CYS A 183 4.36 -14.04 0.33
CA CYS A 183 5.61 -13.58 0.90
C CYS A 183 5.31 -12.70 2.11
N TYR A 184 5.93 -12.98 3.23
CA TYR A 184 5.88 -12.16 4.43
C TYR A 184 7.13 -11.28 4.49
N VAL A 185 6.93 -9.98 4.58
CA VAL A 185 8.01 -8.98 4.51
C VAL A 185 8.02 -8.12 5.75
N GLU A 186 9.21 -7.92 6.33
CA GLU A 186 9.48 -6.97 7.41
C GLU A 186 10.40 -5.85 6.92
N ILE A 187 10.07 -4.62 7.27
CA ILE A 187 10.97 -3.48 7.11
C ILE A 187 11.93 -3.46 8.30
N ASP A 188 13.21 -3.75 8.03
CA ASP A 188 14.26 -3.79 9.04
C ASP A 188 15.00 -2.45 9.12
N ASP A 189 14.71 -1.72 10.19
CA ASP A 189 15.42 -0.49 10.53
C ASP A 189 15.48 -0.31 12.06
N SER A 190 16.67 -0.36 12.59
CA SER A 190 16.92 -0.13 14.03
C SER A 190 16.45 1.26 14.52
N ARG A 191 16.31 2.24 13.60
CA ARG A 191 15.86 3.61 13.91
C ARG A 191 14.35 3.70 14.09
N LEU A 192 13.57 2.73 13.58
CA LEU A 192 12.10 2.73 13.71
C LEU A 192 11.66 2.89 15.17
N ASN A 193 12.39 2.27 16.10
CA ASN A 193 12.08 2.35 17.54
C ASN A 193 12.27 3.76 18.13
N HIS A 194 12.98 4.65 17.43
CA HIS A 194 13.29 6.03 17.86
C HIS A 194 12.57 7.09 17.03
N MET A 195 11.80 6.67 16.02
CA MET A 195 11.00 7.57 15.19
C MET A 195 9.65 7.87 15.85
N THR A 196 9.11 9.06 15.59
CA THR A 196 7.71 9.37 15.94
C THR A 196 6.75 8.52 15.10
N SER A 197 5.57 8.23 15.63
CA SER A 197 4.56 7.40 14.95
C SER A 197 4.25 7.90 13.53
N ASP A 198 4.16 9.22 13.34
CA ASP A 198 3.88 9.81 12.03
C ASP A 198 4.98 9.49 11.00
N LYS A 199 6.25 9.58 11.41
CA LYS A 199 7.39 9.24 10.54
C LYS A 199 7.45 7.75 10.21
N GLN A 200 7.08 6.90 11.16
CA GLN A 200 6.97 5.45 10.93
C GLN A 200 5.89 5.14 9.88
N ILE A 201 4.71 5.76 10.00
CA ILE A 201 3.59 5.57 9.07
C ILE A 201 4.00 6.02 7.66
N VAL A 202 4.63 7.18 7.54
CA VAL A 202 5.12 7.71 6.25
C VAL A 202 6.14 6.77 5.61
N LEU A 203 7.14 6.35 6.36
CA LEU A 203 8.15 5.41 5.87
C LEU A 203 7.52 4.10 5.40
N TYR A 204 6.60 3.58 6.19
CA TYR A 204 5.87 2.35 5.89
C TYR A 204 5.03 2.48 4.61
N THR A 205 4.22 3.53 4.51
CA THR A 205 3.35 3.77 3.34
C THR A 205 4.17 3.91 2.05
N ASN A 206 5.28 4.64 2.11
CA ASN A 206 6.18 4.79 0.97
C ASN A 206 6.87 3.47 0.60
N SER A 207 7.24 2.66 1.59
CA SER A 207 7.84 1.33 1.35
C SER A 207 6.85 0.40 0.65
N LEU A 208 5.58 0.43 1.04
CA LEU A 208 4.51 -0.32 0.37
C LEU A 208 4.35 0.14 -1.08
N GLN A 209 4.30 1.45 -1.32
CA GLN A 209 4.13 1.99 -2.66
C GLN A 209 5.30 1.61 -3.58
N ILE A 210 6.54 1.78 -3.13
CA ILE A 210 7.74 1.38 -3.87
C ILE A 210 7.70 -0.12 -4.16
N SER A 211 7.33 -0.95 -3.17
CA SER A 211 7.22 -2.39 -3.35
C SER A 211 6.21 -2.76 -4.44
N ARG A 212 5.03 -2.15 -4.43
CA ARG A 212 4.00 -2.34 -5.47
C ARG A 212 4.52 -2.00 -6.87
N GLU A 213 5.13 -0.83 -7.02
CA GLU A 213 5.59 -0.34 -8.33
C GLU A 213 6.75 -1.15 -8.89
N ILE A 214 7.67 -1.59 -8.05
CA ILE A 214 8.84 -2.35 -8.48
C ILE A 214 8.44 -3.79 -8.82
N ILE A 215 7.75 -4.47 -7.91
CA ILE A 215 7.39 -5.89 -8.08
C ILE A 215 6.49 -6.07 -9.30
N ALA A 216 5.55 -5.15 -9.53
CA ALA A 216 4.65 -5.20 -10.69
C ALA A 216 5.38 -5.17 -12.05
N LYS A 217 6.65 -4.74 -12.09
CA LYS A 217 7.48 -4.80 -13.32
C LYS A 217 8.04 -6.20 -13.60
N TYR A 218 8.07 -7.05 -12.60
CA TYR A 218 8.62 -8.41 -12.69
C TYR A 218 7.53 -9.47 -12.74
N LEU A 219 6.55 -9.35 -11.82
CA LEU A 219 5.47 -10.32 -11.64
C LEU A 219 4.16 -9.61 -11.30
N PRO A 220 3.03 -10.10 -11.80
CA PRO A 220 1.73 -9.72 -11.26
C PRO A 220 1.70 -10.06 -9.76
N CYS A 221 1.27 -9.09 -8.95
CA CYS A 221 1.23 -9.27 -7.51
C CYS A 221 0.15 -8.40 -6.85
N HIS A 222 -0.20 -8.77 -5.62
CA HIS A 222 -0.95 -7.91 -4.71
C HIS A 222 -0.15 -7.68 -3.44
N VAL A 223 0.02 -6.42 -3.04
CA VAL A 223 0.76 -6.04 -1.81
C VAL A 223 -0.24 -5.58 -0.77
N LEU A 224 -0.31 -6.30 0.32
CA LEU A 224 -1.26 -6.13 1.42
C LEU A 224 -0.55 -5.62 2.67
N SER A 225 -1.06 -4.54 3.26
CA SER A 225 -0.59 -4.02 4.54
C SER A 225 -1.00 -4.95 5.69
N LEU A 226 -0.10 -5.23 6.61
CA LEU A 226 -0.39 -6.01 7.81
C LEU A 226 -0.34 -5.14 9.07
N ASP A 227 0.77 -4.42 9.26
CA ASP A 227 0.99 -3.47 10.36
C ASP A 227 2.02 -2.40 9.95
N THR A 228 2.51 -1.60 10.86
CA THR A 228 3.46 -0.51 10.57
C THR A 228 4.90 -0.96 10.23
N ARG A 229 5.16 -2.28 10.19
CA ARG A 229 6.48 -2.86 9.86
C ARG A 229 6.38 -4.01 8.87
N HIS A 230 5.23 -4.66 8.79
CA HIS A 230 5.05 -5.88 8.02
C HIS A 230 4.02 -5.69 6.93
N PHE A 231 4.27 -6.32 5.80
CA PHE A 231 3.32 -6.44 4.70
C PHE A 231 3.42 -7.81 4.05
N CYS A 232 2.38 -8.19 3.35
CA CYS A 232 2.34 -9.43 2.59
C CYS A 232 2.35 -9.10 1.10
N ILE A 233 3.08 -9.89 0.31
CA ILE A 233 3.02 -9.87 -1.14
C ILE A 233 2.46 -11.21 -1.59
N ILE A 234 1.39 -11.18 -2.37
CA ILE A 234 0.87 -12.36 -3.04
C ILE A 234 1.33 -12.30 -4.49
N PHE A 235 2.19 -13.22 -4.88
CA PHE A 235 2.68 -13.37 -6.25
C PHE A 235 1.74 -14.24 -7.06
N PHE A 236 1.45 -13.84 -8.29
CA PHE A 236 0.69 -14.59 -9.28
C PHE A 236 1.65 -15.07 -10.35
N LEU A 237 1.78 -16.39 -10.52
CA LEU A 237 2.80 -17.01 -11.35
C LEU A 237 2.17 -17.71 -12.55
N ASP A 238 2.59 -17.33 -13.74
CA ASP A 238 2.21 -17.99 -14.96
C ASP A 238 3.12 -19.22 -15.22
N GLU A 239 2.74 -20.10 -16.13
CA GLU A 239 3.52 -21.30 -16.47
C GLU A 239 4.98 -21.00 -16.82
N LEU A 240 5.25 -19.87 -17.46
CA LEU A 240 6.60 -19.43 -17.84
C LEU A 240 7.46 -19.06 -16.64
N ASN A 241 6.87 -18.47 -15.61
CA ASN A 241 7.57 -18.00 -14.41
C ASN A 241 7.66 -19.08 -13.33
N MET A 242 6.83 -20.12 -13.41
CA MET A 242 6.75 -21.19 -12.42
C MET A 242 8.06 -21.98 -12.30
N ALA A 243 8.75 -22.24 -13.43
CA ALA A 243 10.01 -22.99 -13.44
C ALA A 243 11.20 -22.22 -12.84
N ASP A 244 11.17 -20.88 -12.88
CA ASP A 244 12.24 -19.99 -12.40
C ASP A 244 11.75 -19.03 -11.32
N HIS A 245 10.70 -19.38 -10.60
CA HIS A 245 10.03 -18.50 -9.65
C HIS A 245 10.97 -17.98 -8.54
N HIS A 246 11.88 -18.81 -8.03
CA HIS A 246 12.91 -18.40 -7.07
C HIS A 246 13.70 -17.19 -7.56
N ASN A 247 14.29 -17.28 -8.76
CA ASN A 247 15.14 -16.21 -9.30
C ASN A 247 14.34 -14.93 -9.58
N VAL A 248 13.12 -15.05 -10.09
CA VAL A 248 12.30 -13.88 -10.45
C VAL A 248 11.80 -13.17 -9.19
N ILE A 249 11.32 -13.91 -8.19
CA ILE A 249 10.90 -13.37 -6.90
C ILE A 249 12.08 -12.73 -6.18
N GLN A 250 13.21 -13.43 -6.08
CA GLN A 250 14.41 -12.93 -5.44
C GLN A 250 14.89 -11.63 -6.07
N LYS A 251 15.03 -11.57 -7.39
CA LYS A 251 15.42 -10.34 -8.11
C LYS A 251 14.47 -9.18 -7.85
N SER A 252 13.17 -9.45 -7.82
CA SER A 252 12.18 -8.40 -7.52
C SER A 252 12.34 -7.84 -6.11
N LEU A 253 12.56 -8.68 -5.11
CA LEU A 253 12.79 -8.30 -3.72
C LEU A 253 14.14 -7.59 -3.51
N GLU A 254 15.21 -8.03 -4.21
CA GLU A 254 16.51 -7.36 -4.22
C GLU A 254 16.41 -5.93 -4.76
N GLN A 255 15.62 -5.72 -5.82
CA GLN A 255 15.38 -4.38 -6.35
C GLN A 255 14.59 -3.51 -5.36
N VAL A 256 13.56 -4.06 -4.73
CA VAL A 256 12.82 -3.35 -3.66
C VAL A 256 13.77 -2.96 -2.53
N SER A 257 14.57 -3.92 -2.03
CA SER A 257 15.54 -3.68 -0.94
C SER A 257 16.57 -2.60 -1.31
N SER A 258 17.12 -2.68 -2.53
CA SER A 258 18.08 -1.70 -3.05
C SER A 258 17.48 -0.30 -3.13
N MET A 259 16.24 -0.18 -3.63
CA MET A 259 15.57 1.11 -3.72
C MET A 259 15.24 1.67 -2.33
N LEU A 260 14.72 0.84 -1.43
CA LEU A 260 14.43 1.27 -0.05
C LEU A 260 15.71 1.67 0.70
N PHE A 261 16.82 0.97 0.47
CA PHE A 261 18.10 1.34 1.04
C PHE A 261 18.60 2.69 0.49
N ASN A 262 18.55 2.87 -0.83
CA ASN A 262 19.02 4.11 -1.46
C ASN A 262 18.21 5.34 -1.04
N TYR A 263 16.88 5.18 -0.92
CA TYR A 263 16.00 6.32 -0.61
C TYR A 263 15.80 6.55 0.89
N TYR A 264 15.71 5.48 1.68
CA TYR A 264 15.34 5.57 3.10
C TYR A 264 16.40 5.04 4.04
N THR A 265 17.46 4.41 3.50
CA THR A 265 18.48 3.70 4.29
C THR A 265 17.85 2.61 5.17
N VAL A 266 16.78 1.99 4.68
CA VAL A 266 16.14 0.83 5.32
C VAL A 266 16.29 -0.40 4.43
N THR A 267 16.30 -1.56 5.05
CA THR A 267 16.34 -2.86 4.37
C THR A 267 15.05 -3.61 4.60
N ILE A 268 14.81 -4.63 3.81
CA ILE A 268 13.71 -5.56 4.03
C ILE A 268 14.25 -6.96 4.28
N ARG A 269 13.56 -7.71 5.10
CA ARG A 269 13.70 -9.16 5.23
C ARG A 269 12.41 -9.80 4.76
N ALA A 270 12.52 -10.86 3.98
CA ALA A 270 11.34 -11.48 3.41
C ALA A 270 11.44 -13.01 3.40
N SER A 271 10.34 -13.66 3.69
CA SER A 271 10.20 -15.10 3.59
C SER A 271 9.07 -15.46 2.63
N ILE A 272 9.33 -16.41 1.77
CA ILE A 272 8.42 -16.85 0.72
C ILE A 272 7.87 -18.22 1.11
N GLY A 273 6.54 -18.35 1.18
CA GLY A 273 5.86 -19.58 1.50
C GLY A 273 5.84 -20.59 0.36
N SER A 274 5.25 -21.75 0.61
CA SER A 274 5.11 -22.82 -0.40
C SER A 274 4.39 -22.34 -1.64
N LEU A 275 4.80 -22.88 -2.80
CA LEU A 275 4.10 -22.66 -4.07
C LEU A 275 2.78 -23.45 -4.05
N VAL A 276 1.66 -22.79 -4.34
CA VAL A 276 0.33 -23.39 -4.34
C VAL A 276 -0.40 -23.15 -5.67
N THR A 277 -1.23 -24.07 -6.09
CA THR A 277 -1.94 -23.99 -7.38
C THR A 277 -3.40 -23.52 -7.24
N ALA A 278 -3.99 -23.68 -6.07
CA ALA A 278 -5.35 -23.22 -5.81
C ALA A 278 -5.36 -21.91 -5.02
N PRO A 279 -6.17 -20.91 -5.42
CA PRO A 279 -6.22 -19.61 -4.73
C PRO A 279 -6.52 -19.70 -3.23
N MET A 280 -7.41 -20.59 -2.83
CA MET A 280 -7.75 -20.80 -1.42
C MET A 280 -6.57 -21.33 -0.59
N GLN A 281 -5.55 -21.92 -1.22
CA GLN A 281 -4.33 -22.37 -0.56
C GLN A 281 -3.31 -21.24 -0.32
N ILE A 282 -3.54 -20.03 -0.81
CA ILE A 282 -2.70 -18.86 -0.53
C ILE A 282 -2.57 -18.64 0.99
N ALA A 283 -3.62 -18.96 1.75
CA ALA A 283 -3.58 -18.94 3.20
C ALA A 283 -2.51 -19.89 3.79
N SER A 284 -2.37 -21.11 3.26
CA SER A 284 -1.31 -22.03 3.71
C SER A 284 0.07 -21.53 3.34
N SER A 285 0.25 -21.02 2.12
CA SER A 285 1.50 -20.40 1.70
C SER A 285 1.90 -19.22 2.61
N TYR A 286 0.94 -18.38 3.00
CA TYR A 286 1.18 -17.29 3.95
C TYR A 286 1.60 -17.80 5.34
N GLN A 287 0.98 -18.86 5.83
CA GLN A 287 1.38 -19.48 7.11
C GLN A 287 2.78 -20.07 7.01
N ASP A 288 3.12 -20.74 5.93
CA ASP A 288 4.46 -21.27 5.68
C ASP A 288 5.51 -20.14 5.68
N ALA A 289 5.22 -19.02 4.98
CA ALA A 289 6.08 -17.85 4.99
C ALA A 289 6.33 -17.32 6.41
N LYS A 290 5.28 -17.13 7.21
CA LYS A 290 5.41 -16.69 8.62
C LYS A 290 6.20 -17.67 9.46
N GLN A 291 6.02 -18.96 9.23
CA GLN A 291 6.73 -20.01 9.96
C GLN A 291 8.23 -19.95 9.72
N ILE A 292 8.66 -19.86 8.47
CA ILE A 292 10.11 -19.78 8.19
C ILE A 292 10.66 -18.42 8.60
N PHE A 293 9.88 -17.34 8.54
CA PHE A 293 10.30 -16.02 9.02
C PHE A 293 10.68 -16.05 10.52
N ALA A 294 9.94 -16.79 11.34
CA ALA A 294 10.25 -16.94 12.75
C ALA A 294 11.59 -17.70 13.02
N ARG A 295 12.12 -18.42 12.02
CA ARG A 295 13.41 -19.14 12.09
C ARG A 295 14.57 -18.37 11.47
N PHE A 296 14.31 -17.17 10.97
CA PHE A 296 15.28 -16.33 10.27
C PHE A 296 16.53 -16.09 11.11
N LYS A 297 17.70 -16.38 10.56
CA LYS A 297 18.96 -15.94 11.13
C LYS A 297 19.21 -14.51 10.71
N THR A 298 19.83 -13.72 11.56
CA THR A 298 20.09 -12.28 11.35
C THR A 298 20.90 -11.95 10.08
N GLU A 299 21.49 -12.94 9.45
CA GLU A 299 22.37 -12.77 8.26
C GLU A 299 21.63 -12.95 6.92
N ASP A 300 20.43 -13.55 6.91
CA ASP A 300 19.69 -13.84 5.69
C ASP A 300 18.72 -12.68 5.38
N SER A 301 18.65 -12.22 4.13
CA SER A 301 17.69 -11.21 3.69
C SER A 301 16.41 -11.82 3.14
N PHE A 302 16.52 -12.94 2.42
CA PHE A 302 15.40 -13.63 1.79
C PHE A 302 15.51 -15.14 1.97
N CYS A 303 14.38 -15.81 2.28
CA CYS A 303 14.31 -17.26 2.47
C CYS A 303 13.08 -17.82 1.78
N PHE A 304 13.23 -18.99 1.18
CA PHE A 304 12.14 -19.74 0.54
C PHE A 304 11.78 -20.96 1.40
N PHE A 305 10.50 -21.32 1.42
CA PHE A 305 10.02 -22.47 2.18
C PHE A 305 10.68 -23.77 1.77
N GLU A 306 10.96 -23.93 0.48
CA GLU A 306 11.57 -25.13 -0.10
C GLU A 306 13.03 -25.34 0.37
N ASP A 307 13.72 -24.30 0.84
CA ASP A 307 15.08 -24.37 1.36
C ASP A 307 15.14 -24.93 2.79
N PHE A 308 13.98 -25.09 3.45
CA PHE A 308 13.90 -25.59 4.82
C PHE A 308 13.42 -27.04 4.85
N PRO A 309 14.19 -27.97 5.45
CA PRO A 309 13.77 -29.37 5.61
C PRO A 309 12.52 -29.48 6.46
N CYS A 310 11.55 -30.30 6.00
CA CYS A 310 10.25 -30.54 6.62
C CYS A 310 10.29 -31.29 7.97
N ASP A 311 11.47 -31.58 8.55
CA ASP A 311 11.64 -32.62 9.59
C ASP A 311 11.39 -32.19 11.03
N GLU A 312 11.06 -30.91 11.31
CA GLU A 312 10.66 -30.51 12.66
C GLU A 312 9.27 -29.87 12.67
N PRO A 313 8.30 -30.51 13.35
CA PRO A 313 7.00 -29.86 13.60
C PRO A 313 7.23 -28.58 14.40
N LEU A 314 6.76 -27.47 13.89
CA LEU A 314 6.87 -26.16 14.53
C LEU A 314 6.13 -26.15 15.87
N LYS A 315 6.88 -26.12 16.92
CA LYS A 315 6.36 -26.21 18.28
C LYS A 315 5.67 -24.94 18.77
N ASN A 316 5.62 -23.81 18.10
CA ASN A 316 5.12 -22.58 18.73
C ASN A 316 4.59 -21.51 17.75
N VAL A 317 3.93 -21.87 16.64
CA VAL A 317 3.20 -20.88 15.86
C VAL A 317 1.72 -20.95 16.21
N PHE A 318 1.19 -19.85 16.73
CA PHE A 318 -0.26 -19.74 16.98
C PHE A 318 -1.02 -19.84 15.66
N ASN A 319 -1.92 -20.80 15.58
CA ASN A 319 -2.77 -21.00 14.41
C ASN A 319 -4.22 -20.72 14.78
N MET A 320 -4.73 -19.57 14.35
CA MET A 320 -6.11 -19.14 14.57
C MET A 320 -7.15 -20.11 13.96
N SER A 321 -6.78 -20.83 12.91
CA SER A 321 -7.69 -21.81 12.27
C SER A 321 -8.20 -22.89 13.21
N LEU A 322 -7.42 -23.19 14.28
CA LEU A 322 -7.82 -24.18 15.29
C LEU A 322 -9.00 -23.72 16.15
N PHE A 323 -9.21 -22.43 16.31
CA PHE A 323 -10.23 -21.83 17.18
C PHE A 323 -11.40 -21.24 16.37
N LYS A 324 -11.26 -21.11 15.05
CA LYS A 324 -12.23 -20.44 14.18
C LYS A 324 -13.63 -21.02 14.29
N GLU A 325 -13.77 -22.34 14.19
CA GLU A 325 -15.06 -23.01 14.23
C GLU A 325 -15.70 -22.95 15.62
N ASP A 326 -14.90 -23.08 16.67
CA ASP A 326 -15.38 -23.01 18.05
C ASP A 326 -15.89 -21.60 18.39
N ILE A 327 -15.13 -20.56 18.01
CA ILE A 327 -15.54 -19.16 18.15
C ILE A 327 -16.84 -18.92 17.39
N ARG A 328 -16.94 -19.39 16.16
CA ARG A 328 -18.09 -19.20 15.28
C ARG A 328 -19.35 -19.85 15.86
N LYS A 329 -19.20 -21.07 16.36
CA LYS A 329 -20.29 -21.82 17.01
C LYS A 329 -20.77 -21.11 18.26
N ALA A 330 -19.84 -20.68 19.11
CA ALA A 330 -20.14 -19.97 20.35
C ALA A 330 -20.84 -18.62 20.08
N TYR A 331 -20.45 -17.89 19.01
CA TYR A 331 -21.14 -16.68 18.56
C TYR A 331 -22.55 -16.97 18.04
N ALA A 332 -22.73 -18.01 17.23
CA ALA A 332 -24.03 -18.39 16.67
C ALA A 332 -25.03 -18.84 17.74
N GLU A 333 -24.54 -19.50 18.81
CA GLU A 333 -25.32 -19.98 19.94
C GLU A 333 -25.48 -18.93 21.06
N PHE A 334 -24.85 -17.73 20.94
CA PHE A 334 -24.76 -16.70 21.98
C PHE A 334 -24.24 -17.27 23.33
N ASP A 335 -23.31 -18.24 23.26
CA ASP A 335 -22.71 -18.86 24.44
C ASP A 335 -21.50 -18.05 24.95
N GLU A 336 -21.77 -17.11 25.85
CA GLU A 336 -20.76 -16.27 26.49
C GLU A 336 -19.73 -17.09 27.27
N LYS A 337 -20.14 -18.21 27.87
CA LYS A 337 -19.24 -19.06 28.65
C LYS A 337 -18.24 -19.77 27.74
N ALA A 338 -18.72 -20.35 26.65
CA ALA A 338 -17.86 -21.00 25.65
C ALA A 338 -16.86 -19.99 25.05
N LEU A 339 -17.29 -18.77 24.74
CA LEU A 339 -16.40 -17.71 24.25
C LEU A 339 -15.31 -17.37 25.28
N ASN A 340 -15.65 -17.18 26.54
CA ASN A 340 -14.69 -16.89 27.60
C ASN A 340 -13.69 -18.03 27.80
N ASP A 341 -14.13 -19.29 27.73
CA ASP A 341 -13.26 -20.47 27.86
C ASP A 341 -12.27 -20.54 26.67
N ILE A 342 -12.72 -20.27 25.44
CA ILE A 342 -11.87 -20.21 24.25
C ILE A 342 -10.83 -19.09 24.37
N PHE A 343 -11.25 -17.88 24.73
CA PHE A 343 -10.33 -16.76 24.88
C PHE A 343 -9.33 -16.98 26.03
N THR A 344 -9.76 -17.57 27.13
CA THR A 344 -8.86 -17.95 28.22
C THR A 344 -7.81 -18.95 27.74
N THR A 345 -8.20 -19.94 26.96
CA THR A 345 -7.28 -20.92 26.37
C THR A 345 -6.26 -20.25 25.45
N ILE A 346 -6.69 -19.31 24.61
CA ILE A 346 -5.82 -18.53 23.72
C ILE A 346 -4.84 -17.69 24.54
N ILE A 347 -5.30 -17.00 25.58
CA ILE A 347 -4.46 -16.18 26.46
C ILE A 347 -3.43 -17.04 27.19
N ASP A 348 -3.80 -18.23 27.67
CA ASP A 348 -2.91 -19.13 28.36
C ASP A 348 -1.86 -19.74 27.42
N LEU A 349 -2.22 -19.99 26.15
CA LEU A 349 -1.25 -20.37 25.13
C LEU A 349 -0.17 -19.28 24.94
N PHE A 350 -0.56 -18.00 24.90
CA PHE A 350 0.38 -16.90 24.81
C PHE A 350 1.23 -16.70 26.08
N ARG A 351 0.66 -16.94 27.25
CA ARG A 351 1.40 -16.83 28.54
C ARG A 351 2.42 -17.93 28.73
N ASN A 352 2.10 -19.15 28.31
CA ASN A 352 2.92 -20.34 28.55
C ASN A 352 3.96 -20.60 27.46
N GLN A 353 3.83 -19.94 26.30
CA GLN A 353 4.81 -20.02 25.23
C GLN A 353 5.59 -18.72 25.21
N SER A 354 6.91 -18.78 25.02
CA SER A 354 7.74 -17.59 24.78
C SER A 354 7.46 -17.01 23.39
N THR A 355 6.20 -16.66 23.15
CA THR A 355 5.72 -16.07 21.91
C THR A 355 6.23 -14.64 21.82
N HIS A 356 6.80 -14.30 20.68
CA HIS A 356 7.17 -12.92 20.40
C HIS A 356 5.93 -12.02 20.44
N TYR A 357 6.06 -10.82 21.00
CA TYR A 357 5.00 -9.80 21.12
C TYR A 357 4.24 -9.59 19.80
N VAL A 358 4.94 -9.64 18.67
CA VAL A 358 4.37 -9.49 17.31
C VAL A 358 3.35 -10.60 17.01
N GLN A 359 3.62 -11.85 17.38
CA GLN A 359 2.68 -12.97 17.14
C GLN A 359 1.42 -12.84 18.00
N ALA A 360 1.55 -12.33 19.23
CA ALA A 360 0.40 -12.08 20.09
C ALA A 360 -0.48 -10.95 19.55
N LEU A 361 0.14 -9.89 19.03
CA LEU A 361 -0.57 -8.76 18.42
C LEU A 361 -1.31 -9.17 17.14
N ASP A 362 -0.66 -9.95 16.28
CA ASP A 362 -1.24 -10.50 15.06
C ASP A 362 -2.43 -11.43 15.36
N ALA A 363 -2.29 -12.30 16.36
CA ALA A 363 -3.39 -13.15 16.79
C ALA A 363 -4.56 -12.36 17.38
N ALA A 364 -4.30 -11.31 18.15
CA ALA A 364 -5.35 -10.42 18.66
C ALA A 364 -6.07 -9.68 17.52
N GLY A 365 -5.34 -9.21 16.51
CA GLY A 365 -5.90 -8.62 15.30
C GLY A 365 -6.80 -9.59 14.53
N ASN A 366 -6.36 -10.84 14.37
CA ASN A 366 -7.13 -11.90 13.70
C ASN A 366 -8.41 -12.26 14.46
N ILE A 367 -8.36 -12.30 15.80
CA ILE A 367 -9.53 -12.54 16.65
C ILE A 367 -10.52 -11.39 16.52
N LEU A 368 -10.04 -10.15 16.61
CA LEU A 368 -10.89 -8.96 16.45
C LEU A 368 -11.57 -8.94 15.08
N TYR A 369 -10.82 -9.20 14.03
CA TYR A 369 -11.35 -9.25 12.67
C TYR A 369 -12.42 -10.36 12.51
N LEU A 370 -12.14 -11.56 13.01
CA LEU A 370 -13.11 -12.66 12.99
C LEU A 370 -14.37 -12.28 13.78
N SER A 371 -14.22 -11.69 14.96
CA SER A 371 -15.34 -11.25 15.79
C SER A 371 -16.21 -10.20 15.09
N LEU A 372 -15.57 -9.22 14.41
CA LEU A 372 -16.29 -8.21 13.64
C LEU A 372 -17.03 -8.82 12.43
N SER A 373 -16.43 -9.80 11.76
CA SER A 373 -17.07 -10.48 10.61
C SER A 373 -18.27 -11.34 10.99
N LEU A 374 -18.39 -11.73 12.27
CA LEU A 374 -19.53 -12.49 12.80
C LEU A 374 -20.68 -11.60 13.31
N LEU A 375 -20.49 -10.28 13.44
CA LEU A 375 -21.56 -9.36 13.77
C LEU A 375 -22.40 -9.07 12.52
N ASN A 376 -23.73 -9.15 12.61
CA ASN A 376 -24.67 -8.98 11.50
C ASN A 376 -24.60 -7.61 10.77
N ASN A 377 -23.82 -6.67 11.25
CA ASN A 377 -23.57 -5.34 10.66
C ASN A 377 -22.07 -5.04 10.52
N GLY A 378 -21.19 -6.01 10.69
CA GLY A 378 -19.74 -5.84 10.63
C GLY A 378 -19.18 -5.66 9.20
N GLU A 379 -20.02 -5.74 8.19
CA GLU A 379 -19.69 -5.58 6.77
C GLU A 379 -20.26 -4.28 6.15
N GLN A 380 -20.75 -3.32 6.98
CA GLN A 380 -21.19 -2.00 6.49
C GLN A 380 -20.20 -0.91 6.82
#